data_40b49466d11b962cb699ee037325d101
#
_entry.id   40b49466d11b962cb699ee037325d101
#
_cell.length_a   1.000
_cell.length_b   1.000
_cell.length_c   1.000
_cell.angle_alpha   90.00
_cell.angle_beta   90.00
_cell.angle_gamma   90.00
#
_symmetry.space_group_name_H-M   'P 1'
#
loop_
_entity.id
_entity.type
_entity.pdbx_description
1 polymer ?
#
loop_
_entity_poly.entity_id
_entity_poly.type
_entity_poly.pdbx_seq_one_letter_code
_entity_poly.pdbx_strand_id
1 'polypeptide(L)'
;MNDAQLYSGNAALWIALAIALVVLVMAFFWYKGRLMAGPHVFRASRLSRGNLLFPTQVAVTPTSIVHFTPQLFGGREQSIHLAHVASVLIDRNLFFADVMIESSGGASPVRCHGHRKADAVAMKRLIEQFQSEYYRISGASPGAGGETRRPS
;
A
#
# COMPACT_ATOMS: atom_id res chain seq x y z
N MET A 1 22.21 -8.54 -55.35
CA MET A 1 21.43 -8.12 -54.13
C MET A 1 22.40 -7.34 -53.29
N ASN A 2 22.12 -6.05 -53.04
CA ASN A 2 23.08 -5.14 -52.44
C ASN A 2 23.12 -5.38 -50.93
N ASP A 3 24.33 -5.47 -50.38
CA ASP A 3 24.58 -5.67 -48.93
C ASP A 3 23.84 -4.63 -48.06
N ALA A 4 23.64 -3.42 -48.58
CA ALA A 4 22.86 -2.37 -47.94
C ALA A 4 21.38 -2.75 -47.63
N GLN A 5 20.76 -3.58 -48.47
CA GLN A 5 19.37 -4.05 -48.25
C GLN A 5 19.30 -5.14 -47.16
N LEU A 6 20.33 -5.95 -47.01
CA LEU A 6 20.42 -6.95 -45.97
C LEU A 6 20.62 -6.27 -44.59
N TYR A 7 21.45 -5.23 -44.53
CA TYR A 7 21.68 -4.44 -43.28
C TYR A 7 20.45 -3.66 -42.85
N SER A 8 19.70 -3.08 -43.84
CA SER A 8 18.48 -2.32 -43.51
C SER A 8 17.34 -3.23 -43.00
N GLY A 9 17.20 -4.42 -43.53
CA GLY A 9 16.23 -5.41 -43.07
C GLY A 9 16.51 -5.90 -41.68
N ASN A 10 17.77 -6.12 -41.33
CA ASN A 10 18.18 -6.52 -40.00
C ASN A 10 18.01 -5.38 -38.99
N ALA A 11 18.33 -4.13 -39.35
CA ALA A 11 18.12 -2.97 -38.47
C ALA A 11 16.64 -2.78 -38.14
N ALA A 12 15.74 -2.88 -39.13
CA ALA A 12 14.30 -2.79 -38.90
C ALA A 12 13.78 -3.88 -37.97
N LEU A 13 14.29 -5.09 -38.08
CA LEU A 13 13.96 -6.21 -37.21
C LEU A 13 14.41 -5.96 -35.74
N TRP A 14 15.63 -5.46 -35.55
CA TRP A 14 16.14 -5.13 -34.21
C TRP A 14 15.36 -3.98 -33.57
N ILE A 15 14.97 -2.97 -34.33
CA ILE A 15 14.12 -1.87 -33.88
C ILE A 15 12.75 -2.40 -33.45
N ALA A 16 12.13 -3.26 -34.28
CA ALA A 16 10.84 -3.86 -33.92
C ALA A 16 10.91 -4.71 -32.66
N LEU A 17 11.97 -5.50 -32.47
CA LEU A 17 12.20 -6.29 -31.25
C LEU A 17 12.40 -5.38 -30.05
N ALA A 18 13.15 -4.30 -30.16
CA ALA A 18 13.34 -3.34 -29.07
C ALA A 18 12.02 -2.68 -28.66
N ILE A 19 11.20 -2.26 -29.62
CA ILE A 19 9.88 -1.69 -29.35
C ILE A 19 8.97 -2.73 -28.68
N ALA A 20 8.94 -3.96 -29.18
CA ALA A 20 8.15 -5.03 -28.59
C ALA A 20 8.57 -5.31 -27.14
N LEU A 21 9.87 -5.33 -26.86
CA LEU A 21 10.40 -5.50 -25.52
C LEU A 21 9.97 -4.36 -24.59
N VAL A 22 10.06 -3.11 -25.04
CA VAL A 22 9.63 -1.93 -24.26
C VAL A 22 8.13 -2.01 -23.94
N VAL A 23 7.29 -2.34 -24.94
CA VAL A 23 5.85 -2.49 -24.75
C VAL A 23 5.53 -3.62 -23.76
N LEU A 24 6.22 -4.75 -23.85
CA LEU A 24 6.05 -5.88 -22.94
C LEU A 24 6.44 -5.51 -21.51
N VAL A 25 7.54 -4.79 -21.33
CA VAL A 25 7.99 -4.30 -20.02
C VAL A 25 6.97 -3.30 -19.45
N MET A 26 6.48 -2.35 -20.26
CA MET A 26 5.45 -1.40 -19.82
C MET A 26 4.15 -2.10 -19.43
N ALA A 27 3.70 -3.07 -20.23
CA ALA A 27 2.51 -3.88 -19.95
C ALA A 27 2.68 -4.67 -18.65
N PHE A 28 3.86 -5.26 -18.41
CA PHE A 28 4.19 -5.96 -17.18
C PHE A 28 4.08 -5.06 -15.94
N PHE A 29 4.67 -3.86 -15.99
CA PHE A 29 4.59 -2.90 -14.89
C PHE A 29 3.16 -2.38 -14.68
N TRP A 30 2.41 -2.20 -15.75
CA TRP A 30 1.02 -1.79 -15.66
C TRP A 30 0.14 -2.87 -15.02
N TYR A 31 0.33 -4.12 -15.43
CA TYR A 31 -0.37 -5.27 -14.86
C TYR A 31 -0.05 -5.47 -13.36
N LYS A 32 1.23 -5.41 -13.00
CA LYS A 32 1.67 -5.54 -11.61
C LYS A 32 1.23 -4.37 -10.71
N GLY A 33 1.02 -3.19 -11.27
CA GLY A 33 0.55 -2.01 -10.53
C GLY A 33 -0.97 -1.95 -10.32
N ARG A 34 -1.72 -3.05 -10.60
CA ARG A 34 -3.16 -3.10 -10.37
C ARG A 34 -3.48 -2.99 -8.87
N LEU A 35 -4.62 -2.35 -8.59
CA LEU A 35 -5.14 -2.24 -7.22
C LEU A 35 -5.49 -3.63 -6.67
N MET A 36 -5.25 -3.82 -5.38
CA MET A 36 -5.78 -4.96 -4.66
C MET A 36 -7.32 -4.93 -4.73
N ALA A 37 -7.93 -6.11 -4.78
CA ALA A 37 -9.39 -6.21 -4.69
C ALA A 37 -9.80 -5.94 -3.23
N GLY A 38 -10.69 -4.97 -3.03
CA GLY A 38 -11.19 -4.64 -1.70
C GLY A 38 -12.05 -3.36 -1.70
N PRO A 39 -12.93 -3.19 -0.71
CA PRO A 39 -13.87 -2.07 -0.67
C PRO A 39 -13.19 -0.72 -0.40
N HIS A 40 -12.11 -0.69 0.38
CA HIS A 40 -11.42 0.53 0.78
C HIS A 40 -9.91 0.37 0.61
N VAL A 41 -9.44 0.52 -0.64
CA VAL A 41 -8.03 0.40 -0.99
C VAL A 41 -7.47 1.77 -1.33
N PHE A 42 -6.45 2.17 -0.58
CA PHE A 42 -5.70 3.41 -0.77
C PHE A 42 -4.34 3.06 -1.39
N ARG A 43 -4.00 3.72 -2.49
CA ARG A 43 -2.72 3.52 -3.18
C ARG A 43 -1.83 4.74 -3.00
N ALA A 44 -0.56 4.50 -2.65
CA ALA A 44 0.44 5.55 -2.62
C ALA A 44 0.66 6.18 -4.01
N SER A 45 1.04 7.45 -4.02
CA SER A 45 1.33 8.16 -5.25
C SER A 45 2.62 7.64 -5.89
N ARG A 46 2.61 7.40 -7.19
CA ARG A 46 3.80 7.02 -7.95
C ARG A 46 4.88 8.11 -7.97
N LEU A 47 4.50 9.38 -7.73
CA LEU A 47 5.43 10.51 -7.65
C LEU A 47 6.14 10.58 -6.29
N SER A 48 5.74 9.78 -5.31
CA SER A 48 6.40 9.67 -4.03
C SER A 48 7.65 8.80 -4.11
N ARG A 49 8.68 9.19 -3.38
CA ARG A 49 9.96 8.48 -3.32
C ARG A 49 9.77 7.03 -2.88
N GLY A 50 10.26 6.08 -3.68
CA GLY A 50 10.12 4.65 -3.42
C GLY A 50 8.87 3.99 -4.03
N ASN A 51 7.88 4.77 -4.51
CA ASN A 51 6.62 4.25 -5.07
C ASN A 51 6.52 4.35 -6.61
N LEU A 52 7.61 4.70 -7.29
CA LEU A 52 7.60 4.97 -8.73
C LEU A 52 7.16 3.76 -9.55
N LEU A 53 7.78 2.61 -9.32
CA LEU A 53 7.50 1.38 -10.07
C LEU A 53 6.38 0.57 -9.41
N PHE A 54 6.45 0.41 -8.10
CA PHE A 54 5.56 -0.44 -7.31
C PHE A 54 4.94 0.35 -6.16
N PRO A 55 3.87 1.11 -6.41
CA PRO A 55 3.23 1.88 -5.35
C PRO A 55 2.63 0.96 -4.30
N THR A 56 2.92 1.26 -3.04
CA THR A 56 2.35 0.57 -1.89
C THR A 56 0.84 0.78 -1.82
N GLN A 57 0.14 -0.19 -1.27
CA GLN A 57 -1.31 -0.16 -1.14
C GLN A 57 -1.71 -0.50 0.29
N VAL A 58 -2.76 0.16 0.77
CA VAL A 58 -3.34 -0.09 2.07
C VAL A 58 -4.82 -0.40 1.90
N ALA A 59 -5.22 -1.58 2.30
CA ALA A 59 -6.62 -1.96 2.36
C ALA A 59 -7.11 -1.85 3.81
N VAL A 60 -8.21 -1.14 4.02
CA VAL A 60 -8.86 -1.01 5.33
C VAL A 60 -10.15 -1.80 5.28
N THR A 61 -10.27 -2.79 6.14
CA THR A 61 -11.45 -3.64 6.29
C THR A 61 -12.07 -3.45 7.68
N PRO A 62 -13.30 -3.89 7.93
CA PRO A 62 -13.92 -3.80 9.25
C PRO A 62 -13.18 -4.55 10.38
N THR A 63 -12.29 -5.48 10.03
CA THR A 63 -11.57 -6.32 11.00
C THR A 63 -10.07 -6.06 11.02
N SER A 64 -9.48 -5.60 9.93
CA SER A 64 -8.03 -5.49 9.77
C SER A 64 -7.60 -4.42 8.79
N ILE A 65 -6.37 -3.97 8.97
CA ILE A 65 -5.67 -3.10 8.01
C ILE A 65 -4.57 -3.94 7.37
N VAL A 66 -4.55 -3.99 6.06
CA VAL A 66 -3.57 -4.74 5.27
C VAL A 66 -2.71 -3.77 4.47
N HIS A 67 -1.43 -3.72 4.76
CA HIS A 67 -0.44 -2.96 4.02
C HIS A 67 0.31 -3.88 3.08
N PHE A 68 0.20 -3.64 1.79
CA PHE A 68 0.85 -4.42 0.75
C PHE A 68 1.91 -3.59 0.04
N THR A 69 3.13 -4.11 0.01
CA THR A 69 4.27 -3.53 -0.72
C THR A 69 4.60 -4.45 -1.88
N PRO A 70 4.21 -4.11 -3.12
CA PRO A 70 4.57 -4.90 -4.28
C PRO A 70 6.09 -4.88 -4.48
N GLN A 71 6.65 -6.03 -4.90
CA GLN A 71 8.05 -6.16 -5.29
C GLN A 71 8.15 -6.74 -6.69
N LEU A 72 9.33 -6.70 -7.32
CA LEU A 72 9.54 -7.24 -8.67
C LEU A 72 9.12 -8.71 -8.75
N PHE A 73 9.51 -9.52 -7.78
CA PHE A 73 9.11 -10.91 -7.64
C PHE A 73 8.31 -11.08 -6.33
N GLY A 74 6.97 -11.06 -6.41
CA GLY A 74 6.10 -11.19 -5.24
C GLY A 74 5.64 -9.86 -4.65
N GLY A 75 5.52 -9.81 -3.33
CA GLY A 75 5.15 -8.65 -2.53
C GLY A 75 5.23 -8.98 -1.04
N ARG A 76 5.33 -7.97 -0.22
CA ARG A 76 5.28 -8.08 1.24
C ARG A 76 3.93 -7.59 1.72
N GLU A 77 3.25 -8.40 2.48
CA GLU A 77 1.99 -8.07 3.13
C GLU A 77 2.19 -8.01 4.64
N GLN A 78 1.66 -6.97 5.25
CA GLN A 78 1.63 -6.80 6.70
C GLN A 78 0.21 -6.45 7.11
N SER A 79 -0.36 -7.24 8.01
CA SER A 79 -1.73 -7.07 8.49
C SER A 79 -1.74 -6.74 9.98
N ILE A 80 -2.59 -5.79 10.37
CA ILE A 80 -2.87 -5.44 11.77
C ILE A 80 -4.37 -5.58 11.99
N HIS A 81 -4.76 -6.32 13.02
CA HIS A 81 -6.16 -6.40 13.43
C HIS A 81 -6.60 -5.09 14.09
N LEU A 82 -7.79 -4.59 13.79
CA LEU A 82 -8.29 -3.30 14.29
C LEU A 82 -8.30 -3.20 15.82
N ALA A 83 -8.56 -4.30 16.53
CA ALA A 83 -8.49 -4.34 18.00
C ALA A 83 -7.09 -4.03 18.55
N HIS A 84 -6.05 -4.22 17.75
CA HIS A 84 -4.66 -3.97 18.15
C HIS A 84 -4.12 -2.63 17.63
N VAL A 85 -4.92 -1.81 16.97
CA VAL A 85 -4.50 -0.47 16.56
C VAL A 85 -4.53 0.45 17.79
N ALA A 86 -3.36 0.95 18.17
CA ALA A 86 -3.20 1.86 19.31
C ALA A 86 -3.34 3.32 18.87
N SER A 87 -2.69 3.71 17.78
CA SER A 87 -2.76 5.07 17.25
C SER A 87 -2.59 5.11 15.73
N VAL A 88 -3.14 6.17 15.12
CA VAL A 88 -2.97 6.50 13.70
C VAL A 88 -2.44 7.92 13.59
N LEU A 89 -1.17 8.05 13.23
CA LEU A 89 -0.49 9.32 13.03
C LEU A 89 -0.42 9.66 11.55
N ILE A 90 -0.61 10.94 11.23
CA ILE A 90 -0.47 11.46 9.86
C ILE A 90 0.62 12.52 9.85
N ASP A 91 1.73 12.24 9.17
CA ASP A 91 2.77 13.19 8.87
C ASP A 91 2.49 13.86 7.52
N ARG A 92 2.24 15.15 7.54
CA ARG A 92 1.92 15.93 6.35
C ARG A 92 3.18 16.59 5.79
N ASN A 93 3.65 16.08 4.67
CA ASN A 93 4.71 16.70 3.88
C ASN A 93 4.13 17.72 2.89
N LEU A 94 5.00 18.40 2.12
CA LEU A 94 4.58 19.46 1.19
C LEU A 94 3.53 18.95 0.17
N PHE A 95 3.77 17.81 -0.47
CA PHE A 95 2.91 17.24 -1.53
C PHE A 95 2.14 16.00 -1.10
N PHE A 96 2.69 15.21 -0.19
CA PHE A 96 2.15 13.92 0.23
C PHE A 96 1.94 13.89 1.75
N ALA A 97 1.34 12.81 2.22
CA ALA A 97 1.23 12.49 3.62
C ALA A 97 1.67 11.04 3.84
N ASP A 98 2.32 10.81 4.96
CA ASP A 98 2.68 9.49 5.44
C ASP A 98 1.75 9.12 6.59
N VAL A 99 1.25 7.89 6.59
CA VAL A 99 0.38 7.38 7.66
C VAL A 99 1.17 6.34 8.44
N MET A 100 1.30 6.54 9.74
CA MET A 100 1.90 5.57 10.64
C MET A 100 0.83 4.98 11.54
N ILE A 101 0.73 3.66 11.55
CA ILE A 101 -0.23 2.89 12.34
C ILE A 101 0.53 2.12 13.38
N GLU A 102 0.29 2.46 14.65
CA GLU A 102 0.93 1.82 15.79
C GLU A 102 0.04 0.71 16.33
N SER A 103 0.67 -0.38 16.76
CA SER A 103 0.00 -1.53 17.35
C SER A 103 0.24 -1.61 18.84
N SER A 104 -0.81 -1.89 19.63
CA SER A 104 -0.72 -2.14 21.07
C SER A 104 -0.03 -3.46 21.45
N GLY A 105 0.12 -4.36 20.49
CA GLY A 105 0.72 -5.71 20.70
C GLY A 105 2.24 -5.77 20.60
N GLY A 106 2.96 -4.64 20.59
CA GLY A 106 4.43 -4.61 20.47
C GLY A 106 4.96 -4.94 19.07
N ALA A 107 4.11 -5.10 18.08
CA ALA A 107 4.51 -5.24 16.69
C ALA A 107 5.06 -3.92 16.14
N SER A 108 6.02 -4.01 15.22
CA SER A 108 6.57 -2.81 14.56
C SER A 108 5.47 -2.00 13.89
N PRO A 109 5.50 -0.65 14.00
CA PRO A 109 4.51 0.20 13.40
C PRO A 109 4.50 0.05 11.87
N VAL A 110 3.31 0.04 11.28
CA VAL A 110 3.15 0.03 9.83
C VAL A 110 3.24 1.45 9.31
N ARG A 111 4.20 1.69 8.43
CA ARG A 111 4.42 2.99 7.79
C ARG A 111 3.97 2.96 6.34
N CYS A 112 2.98 3.78 6.02
CA CYS A 112 2.39 3.92 4.69
C CYS A 112 2.86 5.24 4.10
N HIS A 113 3.91 5.20 3.25
CA HIS A 113 4.54 6.39 2.70
C HIS A 113 3.87 6.87 1.41
N GLY A 114 3.81 8.19 1.25
CA GLY A 114 3.54 8.84 -0.02
C GLY A 114 2.09 8.79 -0.48
N HIS A 115 1.14 8.80 0.42
CA HIS A 115 -0.28 8.91 0.10
C HIS A 115 -0.67 10.37 -0.20
N ARG A 116 -1.75 10.58 -0.94
CA ARG A 116 -2.35 11.92 -1.06
C ARG A 116 -2.89 12.36 0.31
N LYS A 117 -2.81 13.66 0.61
CA LYS A 117 -3.30 14.17 1.91
C LYS A 117 -4.77 13.83 2.18
N ALA A 118 -5.60 13.88 1.14
CA ALA A 118 -7.01 13.48 1.24
C ALA A 118 -7.18 11.98 1.57
N ASP A 119 -6.38 11.12 0.93
CA ASP A 119 -6.41 9.67 1.14
C ASP A 119 -5.95 9.31 2.56
N ALA A 120 -4.92 9.99 3.08
CA ALA A 120 -4.43 9.81 4.44
C ALA A 120 -5.51 10.17 5.49
N VAL A 121 -6.22 11.27 5.29
CA VAL A 121 -7.32 11.68 6.16
C VAL A 121 -8.50 10.71 6.06
N ALA A 122 -8.85 10.28 4.86
CA ALA A 122 -9.91 9.30 4.63
C ALA A 122 -9.58 7.94 5.27
N MET A 123 -8.34 7.49 5.13
CA MET A 123 -7.83 6.27 5.76
C MET A 123 -7.96 6.34 7.28
N LYS A 124 -7.49 7.43 7.91
CA LYS A 124 -7.61 7.62 9.37
C LYS A 124 -9.07 7.58 9.82
N ARG A 125 -9.95 8.34 9.18
CA ARG A 125 -11.38 8.36 9.52
C ARG A 125 -12.01 6.97 9.43
N LEU A 126 -11.69 6.22 8.39
CA LEU A 126 -12.23 4.89 8.17
C LEU A 126 -11.75 3.90 9.24
N ILE A 127 -10.47 3.97 9.62
CA ILE A 127 -9.91 3.16 10.71
C ILE A 127 -10.61 3.48 12.03
N GLU A 128 -10.75 4.76 12.38
CA GLU A 128 -11.43 5.21 13.60
C GLU A 128 -12.91 4.80 13.63
N GLN A 129 -13.59 4.89 12.48
CA GLN A 129 -14.98 4.46 12.33
C GLN A 129 -15.12 2.96 12.56
N PHE A 130 -14.36 2.13 11.88
CA PHE A 130 -14.42 0.68 12.03
C PHE A 130 -13.97 0.23 13.42
N GLN A 131 -13.00 0.92 14.01
CA GLN A 131 -12.56 0.65 15.37
C GLN A 131 -13.67 0.95 16.40
N SER A 132 -14.35 2.10 16.26
CA SER A 132 -15.48 2.45 17.12
C SER A 132 -16.65 1.46 16.99
N GLU A 133 -16.92 1.02 15.77
CA GLU A 133 -17.96 0.02 15.49
C GLU A 133 -17.59 -1.35 16.08
N TYR A 134 -16.32 -1.76 15.94
CA TYR A 134 -15.82 -3.00 16.52
C TYR A 134 -16.00 -3.01 18.04
N TYR A 135 -15.61 -1.94 18.76
CA TYR A 135 -15.78 -1.84 20.21
C TYR A 135 -17.24 -1.78 20.63
N ARG A 136 -18.09 -1.11 19.86
CA ARG A 136 -19.54 -1.07 20.12
C ARG A 136 -20.17 -2.46 20.05
N ILE A 137 -19.81 -3.27 19.05
CA ILE A 137 -20.34 -4.63 18.87
C ILE A 137 -19.76 -5.60 19.89
N SER A 138 -18.47 -5.45 20.20
CA SER A 138 -17.76 -6.35 21.14
C SER A 138 -18.07 -6.08 22.60
N GLY A 139 -18.77 -5.00 22.95
CA GLY A 139 -19.01 -4.57 24.34
C GLY A 139 -17.72 -4.23 25.09
N ALA A 140 -16.57 -4.18 24.43
CA ALA A 140 -15.28 -3.86 25.01
C ALA A 140 -15.07 -2.34 25.00
N SER A 141 -14.78 -1.75 26.15
CA SER A 141 -14.41 -0.33 26.23
C SER A 141 -12.97 -0.13 25.71
N PRO A 142 -12.72 0.91 24.88
CA PRO A 142 -11.36 1.27 24.49
C PRO A 142 -10.57 1.67 25.74
N GLY A 143 -9.58 0.87 26.13
CA GLY A 143 -8.73 1.16 27.27
C GLY A 143 -8.82 0.22 28.48
N ALA A 144 -9.66 -0.81 28.48
CA ALA A 144 -9.78 -1.77 29.59
C ALA A 144 -8.64 -2.80 29.70
N GLY A 145 -7.52 -2.59 29.04
CA GLY A 145 -6.36 -3.47 29.01
C GLY A 145 -5.26 -3.14 30.03
N GLY A 146 -5.59 -2.75 31.26
CA GLY A 146 -4.54 -2.32 32.21
C GLY A 146 -4.84 -2.38 33.70
N GLU A 147 -6.00 -2.87 34.12
CA GLU A 147 -6.27 -2.96 35.55
C GLU A 147 -6.17 -4.41 36.04
N THR A 148 -4.95 -4.82 36.34
CA THR A 148 -4.69 -6.00 37.15
C THR A 148 -5.23 -5.73 38.54
N ARG A 149 -6.45 -6.25 38.84
CA ARG A 149 -6.91 -6.41 40.24
C ARG A 149 -5.85 -7.19 40.97
N ARG A 150 -5.15 -6.53 41.90
CA ARG A 150 -4.41 -7.19 42.97
C ARG A 150 -5.44 -7.80 43.92
N PRO A 151 -5.39 -9.10 44.21
CA PRO A 151 -6.14 -9.66 45.32
C PRO A 151 -5.50 -9.20 46.63
N SER A 152 -6.31 -8.67 47.49
CA SER A 152 -6.01 -8.41 48.91
C SER A 152 -5.82 -9.70 49.72
#